data_44ecd0b7b168435a31bece94909d686b
#
_entry.id   44ecd0b7b168435a31bece94909d686b
#
_cell.length_a   1.000
_cell.length_b   1.000
_cell.length_c   1.000
_cell.angle_alpha   90.00
_cell.angle_beta   90.00
_cell.angle_gamma   90.00
#
_symmetry.space_group_name_H-M   'P 1'
#
loop_
_entity.id
_entity.type
_entity.pdbx_description
1 polymer ?
#
loop_
_entity_poly.entity_id
_entity_poly.type
_entity_poly.pdbx_seq_one_letter_code
_entity_poly.pdbx_strand_id
1 'polypeptide(L)'
;MQIAEDTLLPLDRLQFTGKKWQDVRTALNKAAKEGIAAEWLSYPQAPPDLVGQIRQICQTWMAGRGLPEMGFTLGGLDQLNDPHIRCLIAVGADRKVHGITSWMPVYASGRPVGWTLDLMRRNTEPGAFRGVMEFLIATAALTFGQEGACFVSLSGAPLACLDRGERPSAPQRLLDMIATIIEPAYGFQSLLQFKAKFQPVYQPLYLAYPDPVALGSIAAAIGRAYLPHLTLPQALHMLTKLRWPSMGGRLCLEDAQTGHLYRGWSQHDSP
;
A
#
# COMPACT_ATOMS: atom_id res chain seq x y z
N MET A 1 -13.11 -8.55 -14.83
CA MET A 1 -12.97 -9.38 -13.63
C MET A 1 -12.35 -8.55 -12.52
N GLN A 2 -12.96 -8.54 -11.33
CA GLN A 2 -12.36 -7.85 -10.17
C GLN A 2 -11.12 -8.63 -9.70
N ILE A 3 -10.01 -7.92 -9.46
CA ILE A 3 -8.72 -8.52 -9.09
C ILE A 3 -8.16 -8.00 -7.77
N ALA A 4 -8.62 -6.83 -7.31
CA ALA A 4 -8.13 -6.18 -6.11
C ALA A 4 -9.14 -5.15 -5.61
N GLU A 5 -8.82 -4.50 -4.52
CA GLU A 5 -9.48 -3.29 -4.04
C GLU A 5 -8.45 -2.20 -3.79
N ASP A 6 -8.73 -0.99 -4.22
CA ASP A 6 -7.99 0.19 -3.79
C ASP A 6 -8.49 0.65 -2.43
N THR A 7 -7.58 1.12 -1.60
CA THR A 7 -7.88 1.55 -0.24
C THR A 7 -7.79 3.08 -0.15
N LEU A 8 -8.94 3.75 -0.28
CA LEU A 8 -9.03 5.21 -0.31
C LEU A 8 -9.34 5.78 1.06
N LEU A 9 -8.60 6.77 1.48
CA LEU A 9 -8.88 7.60 2.65
C LEU A 9 -9.39 8.95 2.18
N PRO A 10 -10.71 9.24 2.29
CA PRO A 10 -11.26 10.55 2.01
C PRO A 10 -10.68 11.59 2.97
N LEU A 11 -10.34 12.78 2.45
CA LEU A 11 -9.70 13.85 3.22
C LEU A 11 -10.68 14.94 3.65
N ASP A 12 -11.91 14.94 3.13
CA ASP A 12 -12.92 15.90 3.55
C ASP A 12 -13.16 15.79 5.06
N ARG A 13 -12.87 16.89 5.77
CA ARG A 13 -13.00 17.00 7.23
C ARG A 13 -12.31 15.87 8.02
N LEU A 14 -11.23 15.28 7.46
CA LEU A 14 -10.49 14.22 8.14
C LEU A 14 -9.94 14.73 9.48
N GLN A 15 -10.32 14.01 10.54
CA GLN A 15 -9.79 14.22 11.88
C GLN A 15 -9.54 12.87 12.54
N PHE A 16 -8.35 12.67 13.07
CA PHE A 16 -8.00 11.43 13.78
C PHE A 16 -8.47 11.49 15.24
N THR A 17 -9.79 11.62 15.46
CA THR A 17 -10.42 11.72 16.77
C THR A 17 -11.34 10.52 17.05
N GLY A 18 -11.55 10.20 18.33
CA GLY A 18 -12.41 9.08 18.75
C GLY A 18 -11.71 7.72 18.77
N LYS A 19 -12.47 6.69 19.21
CA LYS A 19 -11.94 5.34 19.48
C LYS A 19 -11.41 4.65 18.21
N LYS A 20 -12.09 4.81 17.08
CA LYS A 20 -11.71 4.17 15.81
C LYS A 20 -10.33 4.59 15.29
N TRP A 21 -9.81 5.74 15.74
CA TRP A 21 -8.51 6.29 15.35
C TRP A 21 -7.43 6.11 16.43
N GLN A 22 -7.66 5.24 17.41
CA GLN A 22 -6.77 5.11 18.57
C GLN A 22 -5.33 4.82 18.17
N ASP A 23 -5.10 3.89 17.25
CA ASP A 23 -3.74 3.50 16.83
C ASP A 23 -3.00 4.66 16.16
N VAL A 24 -3.68 5.36 15.23
CA VAL A 24 -3.13 6.51 14.52
C VAL A 24 -2.82 7.64 15.48
N ARG A 25 -3.77 7.97 16.37
CA ARG A 25 -3.58 9.02 17.38
C ARG A 25 -2.46 8.69 18.37
N THR A 26 -2.34 7.42 18.76
CA THR A 26 -1.25 6.96 19.62
C THR A 26 0.10 7.17 18.94
N ALA A 27 0.21 6.88 17.64
CA ALA A 27 1.44 7.10 16.88
C ALA A 27 1.79 8.60 16.79
N LEU A 28 0.79 9.47 16.51
CA LEU A 28 0.98 10.92 16.47
C LEU A 28 1.46 11.48 17.83
N ASN A 29 0.78 11.11 18.91
CA ASN A 29 1.15 11.56 20.26
C ASN A 29 2.53 11.04 20.70
N LYS A 30 2.84 9.81 20.35
CA LYS A 30 4.13 9.20 20.65
C LYS A 30 5.27 9.88 19.87
N ALA A 31 5.08 10.19 18.59
CA ALA A 31 6.02 10.95 17.80
C ALA A 31 6.35 12.30 18.43
N ALA A 32 5.30 13.05 18.82
CA ALA A 32 5.47 14.33 19.52
C ALA A 32 6.25 14.19 20.85
N LYS A 33 5.95 13.14 21.63
CA LYS A 33 6.64 12.87 22.91
C LYS A 33 8.11 12.48 22.73
N GLU A 34 8.43 11.75 21.67
CA GLU A 34 9.78 11.27 21.36
C GLU A 34 10.59 12.26 20.50
N GLY A 35 10.02 13.42 20.18
CA GLY A 35 10.68 14.44 19.36
C GLY A 35 10.91 14.01 17.92
N ILE A 36 10.06 13.13 17.40
CA ILE A 36 10.09 12.68 16.00
C ILE A 36 9.33 13.69 15.15
N ALA A 37 10.01 14.29 14.18
CA ALA A 37 9.42 15.20 13.20
C ALA A 37 9.12 14.50 11.87
N ALA A 38 8.13 14.98 11.15
CA ALA A 38 7.88 14.61 9.76
C ALA A 38 8.39 15.71 8.85
N GLU A 39 9.28 15.39 7.92
CA GLU A 39 9.89 16.33 6.99
C GLU A 39 9.61 15.92 5.54
N TRP A 40 9.04 16.85 4.77
CA TRP A 40 8.91 16.70 3.33
C TRP A 40 10.27 16.92 2.66
N LEU A 41 10.62 16.08 1.71
CA LEU A 41 11.84 16.23 0.95
C LEU A 41 11.64 15.91 -0.54
N SER A 42 12.44 16.57 -1.38
CA SER A 42 12.71 16.15 -2.75
C SER A 42 13.92 15.21 -2.72
N TYR A 43 13.71 13.94 -3.05
CA TYR A 43 14.79 12.95 -2.93
C TYR A 43 16.02 13.29 -3.76
N PRO A 44 15.92 13.81 -5.02
CA PRO A 44 17.10 14.22 -5.78
C PRO A 44 17.90 15.38 -5.19
N GLN A 45 17.25 16.18 -4.33
CA GLN A 45 17.86 17.36 -3.68
C GLN A 45 18.16 17.12 -2.21
N ALA A 46 17.91 15.90 -1.71
CA ALA A 46 18.09 15.58 -0.30
C ALA A 46 19.58 15.55 0.08
N PRO A 47 19.92 15.95 1.32
CA PRO A 47 21.27 15.82 1.85
C PRO A 47 21.81 14.38 1.73
N PRO A 48 23.10 14.19 1.37
CA PRO A 48 23.66 12.86 1.14
C PRO A 48 23.55 11.91 2.34
N ASP A 49 23.61 12.43 3.55
CA ASP A 49 23.45 11.67 4.79
C ASP A 49 22.05 11.08 4.94
N LEU A 50 21.01 11.85 4.60
CA LEU A 50 19.63 11.36 4.59
C LEU A 50 19.40 10.34 3.47
N VAL A 51 19.93 10.58 2.27
CA VAL A 51 19.87 9.64 1.14
C VAL A 51 20.53 8.32 1.52
N GLY A 52 21.69 8.36 2.20
CA GLY A 52 22.38 7.17 2.69
C GLY A 52 21.54 6.34 3.65
N GLN A 53 20.91 6.99 4.63
CA GLN A 53 20.01 6.33 5.59
C GLN A 53 18.77 5.74 4.93
N ILE A 54 18.15 6.46 3.98
CA ILE A 54 16.99 5.96 3.23
C ILE A 54 17.34 4.71 2.43
N ARG A 55 18.49 4.73 1.73
CA ARG A 55 18.99 3.56 0.99
C ARG A 55 19.23 2.37 1.92
N GLN A 56 19.84 2.58 3.07
CA GLN A 56 20.07 1.52 4.05
C GLN A 56 18.75 0.92 4.56
N ILE A 57 17.75 1.74 4.88
CA ILE A 57 16.41 1.27 5.30
C ILE A 57 15.80 0.39 4.20
N CYS A 58 15.86 0.82 2.94
CA CYS A 58 15.31 0.06 1.81
C CYS A 58 16.06 -1.26 1.61
N GLN A 59 17.39 -1.25 1.66
CA GLN A 59 18.21 -2.46 1.51
C GLN A 59 17.97 -3.47 2.64
N THR A 60 17.90 -3.00 3.90
CA THR A 60 17.60 -3.85 5.05
C THR A 60 16.21 -4.49 4.91
N TRP A 61 15.23 -3.72 4.43
CA TRP A 61 13.88 -4.23 4.21
C TRP A 61 13.85 -5.33 3.13
N MET A 62 14.61 -5.18 2.05
CA MET A 62 14.72 -6.19 0.98
C MET A 62 15.44 -7.45 1.48
N ALA A 63 16.57 -7.29 2.17
CA ALA A 63 17.35 -8.41 2.69
C ALA A 63 16.55 -9.30 3.66
N GLY A 64 15.66 -8.72 4.45
CA GLY A 64 14.82 -9.44 5.42
C GLY A 64 13.72 -10.30 4.79
N ARG A 65 13.43 -10.17 3.50
CA ARG A 65 12.32 -10.90 2.85
C ARG A 65 12.73 -12.13 2.06
N GLY A 66 14.00 -12.29 1.73
CA GLY A 66 14.50 -13.44 0.97
C GLY A 66 13.93 -13.57 -0.44
N LEU A 67 13.32 -12.50 -0.95
CA LEU A 67 12.70 -12.42 -2.28
C LEU A 67 13.36 -11.31 -3.08
N PRO A 68 13.46 -11.46 -4.41
CA PRO A 68 13.92 -10.36 -5.25
C PRO A 68 12.99 -9.15 -5.12
N GLU A 69 13.55 -7.95 -5.32
CA GLU A 69 12.75 -6.73 -5.36
C GLU A 69 11.66 -6.85 -6.43
N MET A 70 10.43 -6.61 -6.00
CA MET A 70 9.32 -6.57 -6.94
C MET A 70 9.31 -5.20 -7.61
N GLY A 71 9.25 -5.20 -8.93
CA GLY A 71 9.10 -4.01 -9.74
C GLY A 71 7.65 -3.69 -10.09
N PHE A 72 7.48 -3.01 -11.23
CA PHE A 72 6.23 -2.65 -11.88
C PHE A 72 5.40 -1.64 -11.06
N THR A 73 4.45 -2.07 -10.25
CA THR A 73 3.57 -1.17 -9.47
C THR A 73 4.07 -0.93 -8.03
N LEU A 74 5.22 -1.44 -7.68
CA LEU A 74 5.81 -1.24 -6.35
C LEU A 74 6.95 -0.25 -6.45
N GLY A 75 6.84 0.85 -5.69
CA GLY A 75 7.85 1.88 -5.64
C GLY A 75 9.20 1.38 -5.14
N GLY A 76 10.24 1.72 -5.89
CA GLY A 76 11.64 1.51 -5.52
C GLY A 76 12.38 2.85 -5.35
N LEU A 77 13.67 2.78 -5.09
CA LEU A 77 14.50 3.98 -4.90
C LEU A 77 14.61 4.83 -6.17
N ASP A 78 14.59 4.20 -7.35
CA ASP A 78 14.75 4.90 -8.62
C ASP A 78 13.57 5.83 -8.92
N GLN A 79 12.36 5.42 -8.54
CA GLN A 79 11.15 6.21 -8.71
C GLN A 79 11.17 7.49 -7.86
N LEU A 80 11.88 7.50 -6.74
CA LEU A 80 11.99 8.69 -5.89
C LEU A 80 12.70 9.87 -6.59
N ASN A 81 13.39 9.63 -7.71
CA ASN A 81 14.01 10.67 -8.50
C ASN A 81 13.02 11.44 -9.40
N ASP A 82 11.78 10.97 -9.53
CA ASP A 82 10.73 11.70 -10.26
C ASP A 82 10.38 13.00 -9.50
N PRO A 83 10.44 14.16 -10.15
CA PRO A 83 10.15 15.45 -9.52
C PRO A 83 8.70 15.63 -9.06
N HIS A 84 7.77 14.81 -9.56
CA HIS A 84 6.37 14.83 -9.15
C HIS A 84 6.09 13.98 -7.90
N ILE A 85 7.03 13.12 -7.52
CA ILE A 85 6.90 12.30 -6.31
C ILE A 85 7.27 13.12 -5.09
N ARG A 86 6.41 13.10 -4.08
CA ARG A 86 6.68 13.72 -2.78
C ARG A 86 7.10 12.66 -1.78
N CYS A 87 8.22 12.90 -1.11
CA CYS A 87 8.72 12.03 -0.05
C CYS A 87 8.50 12.66 1.31
N LEU A 88 8.00 11.89 2.27
CA LEU A 88 7.88 12.28 3.67
C LEU A 88 8.69 11.32 4.52
N ILE A 89 9.61 11.86 5.33
CA ILE A 89 10.44 11.09 6.24
C ILE A 89 10.12 11.40 7.70
N ALA A 90 10.29 10.42 8.58
CA ALA A 90 10.25 10.61 10.01
C ALA A 90 11.69 10.70 10.54
N VAL A 91 12.03 11.81 11.19
CA VAL A 91 13.40 12.11 11.63
C VAL A 91 13.41 12.44 13.12
N GLY A 92 14.34 11.84 13.85
CA GLY A 92 14.62 12.18 15.24
C GLY A 92 15.46 13.47 15.36
N ALA A 93 15.57 13.99 16.59
CA ALA A 93 16.39 15.17 16.89
C ALA A 93 17.89 14.96 16.56
N ASP A 94 18.34 13.70 16.59
CA ASP A 94 19.68 13.26 16.19
C ASP A 94 19.86 13.11 14.68
N ARG A 95 18.88 13.53 13.88
CA ARG A 95 18.84 13.37 12.41
C ARG A 95 18.79 11.91 11.95
N LYS A 96 18.45 10.98 12.84
CA LYS A 96 18.20 9.58 12.47
C LYS A 96 16.87 9.43 11.74
N VAL A 97 16.89 8.78 10.58
CA VAL A 97 15.69 8.48 9.81
C VAL A 97 15.04 7.20 10.35
N HIS A 98 13.76 7.30 10.76
CA HIS A 98 12.97 6.18 11.29
C HIS A 98 12.10 5.53 10.23
N GLY A 99 11.78 6.23 9.14
CA GLY A 99 11.01 5.70 8.04
C GLY A 99 10.77 6.74 6.95
N ILE A 100 10.28 6.24 5.82
CA ILE A 100 9.96 7.03 4.63
C ILE A 100 8.66 6.54 3.99
N THR A 101 7.88 7.46 3.47
CA THR A 101 6.79 7.23 2.53
C THR A 101 6.97 8.08 1.28
N SER A 102 6.61 7.55 0.11
CA SER A 102 6.51 8.33 -1.12
C SER A 102 5.10 8.36 -1.67
N TRP A 103 4.77 9.45 -2.33
CA TRP A 103 3.41 9.77 -2.75
C TRP A 103 3.42 10.24 -4.19
N MET A 104 2.65 9.55 -5.05
CA MET A 104 2.43 9.90 -6.44
C MET A 104 1.17 10.73 -6.59
N PRO A 105 1.17 11.81 -7.37
CA PRO A 105 -0.02 12.60 -7.61
C PRO A 105 -1.04 11.87 -8.48
N VAL A 106 -2.32 11.99 -8.11
CA VAL A 106 -3.45 11.57 -8.95
C VAL A 106 -4.07 12.81 -9.58
N TYR A 107 -4.10 12.85 -10.91
CA TYR A 107 -4.55 14.00 -11.65
C TYR A 107 -5.99 13.87 -12.13
N ALA A 108 -6.75 14.96 -12.03
CA ALA A 108 -7.99 15.18 -12.76
C ALA A 108 -7.92 16.55 -13.44
N SER A 109 -8.23 16.62 -14.72
CA SER A 109 -8.20 17.87 -15.52
C SER A 109 -6.87 18.64 -15.37
N GLY A 110 -5.75 17.93 -15.34
CA GLY A 110 -4.40 18.52 -15.25
C GLY A 110 -4.00 19.04 -13.86
N ARG A 111 -4.80 18.81 -12.83
CA ARG A 111 -4.51 19.20 -11.44
C ARG A 111 -4.47 18.00 -10.51
N PRO A 112 -3.56 17.97 -9.52
CA PRO A 112 -3.56 16.92 -8.50
C PRO A 112 -4.85 17.02 -7.68
N VAL A 113 -5.65 15.94 -7.66
CA VAL A 113 -6.88 15.84 -6.85
C VAL A 113 -6.74 14.86 -5.70
N GLY A 114 -5.68 14.07 -5.70
CA GLY A 114 -5.37 13.08 -4.68
C GLY A 114 -3.93 12.62 -4.78
N TRP A 115 -3.54 11.76 -3.85
CA TRP A 115 -2.20 11.20 -3.78
C TRP A 115 -2.24 9.71 -3.49
N THR A 116 -1.36 8.94 -4.13
CA THR A 116 -1.23 7.50 -3.93
C THR A 116 0.07 7.19 -3.20
N LEU A 117 -0.03 6.47 -2.10
CA LEU A 117 1.10 5.90 -1.39
C LEU A 117 1.77 4.85 -2.27
N ASP A 118 3.03 5.07 -2.63
CA ASP A 118 3.78 4.17 -3.48
C ASP A 118 4.79 3.35 -2.67
N LEU A 119 5.75 4.01 -2.04
CA LEU A 119 6.74 3.37 -1.21
C LEU A 119 6.47 3.66 0.27
N MET A 120 6.53 2.64 1.11
CA MET A 120 6.61 2.80 2.56
C MET A 120 7.67 1.86 3.13
N ARG A 121 8.65 2.42 3.85
CA ARG A 121 9.74 1.66 4.46
C ARG A 121 10.03 2.23 5.84
N ARG A 122 10.22 1.32 6.80
CA ARG A 122 10.56 1.68 8.18
C ARG A 122 11.93 1.14 8.55
N ASN A 123 12.62 1.87 9.38
CA ASN A 123 13.78 1.35 10.09
C ASN A 123 13.35 0.26 11.07
N THR A 124 14.04 -0.87 11.06
CA THR A 124 13.78 -2.03 11.92
C THR A 124 14.86 -2.26 12.97
N GLU A 125 15.88 -1.39 13.02
CA GLU A 125 16.96 -1.47 14.00
C GLU A 125 16.45 -1.26 15.43
N PRO A 126 17.18 -1.75 16.44
CA PRO A 126 16.89 -1.43 17.84
C PRO A 126 16.83 0.09 18.06
N GLY A 127 15.82 0.55 18.81
CA GLY A 127 15.60 1.97 19.06
C GLY A 127 14.87 2.72 17.94
N ALA A 128 14.48 2.06 16.83
CA ALA A 128 13.65 2.69 15.83
C ALA A 128 12.24 3.00 16.37
N PHE A 129 11.68 4.13 15.96
CA PHE A 129 10.37 4.60 16.38
C PHE A 129 9.27 3.63 15.92
N ARG A 130 8.53 3.07 16.88
CA ARG A 130 7.37 2.21 16.60
C ARG A 130 6.14 3.06 16.31
N GLY A 131 5.40 2.72 15.24
CA GLY A 131 4.26 3.50 14.78
C GLY A 131 4.62 4.55 13.71
N VAL A 132 5.84 4.47 13.17
CA VAL A 132 6.35 5.41 12.17
C VAL A 132 5.48 5.46 10.91
N MET A 133 4.92 4.35 10.46
CA MET A 133 4.09 4.32 9.25
C MET A 133 2.73 4.98 9.52
N GLU A 134 2.10 4.70 10.66
CA GLU A 134 0.88 5.39 11.08
C GLU A 134 1.09 6.90 11.20
N PHE A 135 2.22 7.31 11.77
CA PHE A 135 2.58 8.72 11.91
C PHE A 135 2.77 9.40 10.55
N LEU A 136 3.56 8.81 9.64
CA LEU A 136 3.83 9.39 8.33
C LEU A 136 2.58 9.46 7.45
N ILE A 137 1.78 8.40 7.41
CA ILE A 137 0.54 8.37 6.62
C ILE A 137 -0.47 9.39 7.15
N ALA A 138 -0.63 9.46 8.48
CA ALA A 138 -1.54 10.44 9.08
C ALA A 138 -1.10 11.88 8.80
N THR A 139 0.19 12.17 8.93
CA THR A 139 0.75 13.48 8.64
C THR A 139 0.57 13.85 7.17
N ALA A 140 0.86 12.93 6.26
CA ALA A 140 0.67 13.14 4.82
C ALA A 140 -0.80 13.42 4.49
N ALA A 141 -1.73 12.62 5.03
CA ALA A 141 -3.15 12.79 4.79
C ALA A 141 -3.66 14.15 5.26
N LEU A 142 -3.24 14.61 6.46
CA LEU A 142 -3.59 15.93 6.96
C LEU A 142 -3.01 17.07 6.09
N THR A 143 -1.75 16.95 5.68
CA THR A 143 -1.09 17.93 4.81
C THR A 143 -1.81 18.02 3.46
N PHE A 144 -2.04 16.90 2.80
CA PHE A 144 -2.73 16.86 1.51
C PHE A 144 -4.16 17.39 1.59
N GLY A 145 -4.88 17.09 2.68
CA GLY A 145 -6.20 17.65 2.93
C GLY A 145 -6.18 19.17 3.08
N GLN A 146 -5.18 19.73 3.78
CA GLN A 146 -4.98 21.18 3.90
C GLN A 146 -4.61 21.83 2.57
N GLU A 147 -3.92 21.11 1.69
CA GLU A 147 -3.56 21.54 0.32
C GLU A 147 -4.74 21.40 -0.67
N GLY A 148 -5.89 20.87 -0.23
CA GLY A 148 -7.10 20.75 -1.04
C GLY A 148 -7.24 19.45 -1.82
N ALA A 149 -6.43 18.43 -1.53
CA ALA A 149 -6.64 17.12 -2.10
C ALA A 149 -7.92 16.47 -1.53
N CYS A 150 -8.63 15.71 -2.37
CA CYS A 150 -9.88 15.06 -1.98
C CYS A 150 -9.66 13.73 -1.25
N PHE A 151 -8.58 13.01 -1.58
CA PHE A 151 -8.29 11.70 -1.02
C PHE A 151 -6.79 11.37 -1.03
N VAL A 152 -6.41 10.39 -0.24
CA VAL A 152 -5.20 9.61 -0.44
C VAL A 152 -5.57 8.15 -0.66
N SER A 153 -4.93 7.50 -1.65
CA SER A 153 -4.95 6.06 -1.79
C SER A 153 -3.79 5.46 -1.00
N LEU A 154 -4.08 4.46 -0.19
CA LEU A 154 -3.06 3.64 0.46
C LEU A 154 -2.63 2.48 -0.45
N SER A 155 -2.86 2.61 -1.75
CA SER A 155 -2.64 1.63 -2.82
C SER A 155 -3.56 0.41 -2.76
N GLY A 156 -3.56 -0.34 -3.84
CA GLY A 156 -4.35 -1.56 -3.96
C GLY A 156 -4.00 -2.56 -2.86
N ALA A 157 -5.02 -3.26 -2.39
CA ALA A 157 -4.88 -4.46 -1.59
C ALA A 157 -5.15 -5.66 -2.53
N PRO A 158 -4.11 -6.25 -3.13
CA PRO A 158 -4.29 -7.43 -3.95
C PRO A 158 -4.91 -8.52 -3.09
N LEU A 159 -5.97 -9.15 -3.62
CA LEU A 159 -6.56 -10.33 -3.00
C LEU A 159 -7.23 -10.07 -1.63
N ALA A 160 -7.50 -8.81 -1.29
CA ALA A 160 -8.45 -8.48 -0.23
C ALA A 160 -9.78 -9.21 -0.47
N CYS A 161 -10.53 -9.49 0.60
CA CYS A 161 -11.81 -10.18 0.50
C CYS A 161 -12.72 -9.46 -0.50
N LEU A 162 -12.72 -9.98 -1.71
CA LEU A 162 -13.64 -9.54 -2.75
C LEU A 162 -14.98 -10.13 -2.39
N ASP A 163 -16.03 -9.32 -2.36
CA ASP A 163 -17.38 -9.84 -2.35
C ASP A 163 -17.62 -10.53 -3.70
N ARG A 164 -17.40 -11.84 -3.74
CA ARG A 164 -17.35 -12.63 -4.97
C ARG A 164 -18.66 -13.32 -5.26
N GLY A 165 -19.71 -12.97 -4.55
CA GLY A 165 -20.97 -13.67 -4.66
C GLY A 165 -20.86 -15.17 -4.30
N GLU A 166 -21.98 -15.87 -4.32
CA GLU A 166 -22.06 -17.27 -3.86
C GLU A 166 -21.29 -18.29 -4.74
N ARG A 167 -20.92 -17.92 -5.98
CA ARG A 167 -20.25 -18.83 -6.94
C ARG A 167 -19.14 -18.13 -7.72
N PRO A 168 -17.90 -18.14 -7.22
CA PRO A 168 -16.77 -17.56 -7.95
C PRO A 168 -16.52 -18.30 -9.28
N SER A 169 -16.24 -17.55 -10.34
CA SER A 169 -15.88 -18.10 -11.65
C SER A 169 -14.54 -18.85 -11.59
N ALA A 170 -14.25 -19.70 -12.58
CA ALA A 170 -12.99 -20.46 -12.65
C ALA A 170 -11.75 -19.55 -12.61
N PRO A 171 -11.69 -18.39 -13.33
CA PRO A 171 -10.59 -17.43 -13.20
C PRO A 171 -10.45 -16.83 -11.81
N GLN A 172 -11.56 -16.57 -11.12
CA GLN A 172 -11.53 -16.07 -9.75
C GLN A 172 -10.94 -17.09 -8.77
N ARG A 173 -11.32 -18.37 -8.91
CA ARG A 173 -10.74 -19.46 -8.09
C ARG A 173 -9.23 -19.60 -8.31
N LEU A 174 -8.76 -19.43 -9.55
CA LEU A 174 -7.33 -19.43 -9.86
C LEU A 174 -6.61 -18.26 -9.16
N LEU A 175 -7.18 -17.07 -9.18
CA LEU A 175 -6.64 -15.92 -8.47
C LEU A 175 -6.61 -16.14 -6.96
N ASP A 176 -7.64 -16.75 -6.38
CA ASP A 176 -7.67 -17.11 -4.95
C ASP A 176 -6.58 -18.10 -4.58
N MET A 177 -6.37 -19.07 -5.44
CA MET A 177 -5.29 -20.04 -5.25
C MET A 177 -3.93 -19.35 -5.29
N ILE A 178 -3.68 -18.49 -6.29
CA ILE A 178 -2.45 -17.69 -6.40
C ILE A 178 -2.28 -16.79 -5.18
N ALA A 179 -3.35 -16.15 -4.72
CA ALA A 179 -3.38 -15.34 -3.51
C ALA A 179 -2.89 -16.10 -2.29
N THR A 180 -3.49 -17.26 -2.06
CA THR A 180 -3.15 -18.12 -0.91
C THR A 180 -1.69 -18.59 -0.98
N ILE A 181 -1.19 -18.84 -2.20
CA ILE A 181 0.17 -19.26 -2.45
C ILE A 181 1.19 -18.15 -2.15
N ILE A 182 0.85 -16.91 -2.50
CA ILE A 182 1.78 -15.76 -2.40
C ILE A 182 1.71 -15.10 -1.01
N GLU A 183 0.60 -15.28 -0.27
CA GLU A 183 0.38 -14.65 1.04
C GLU A 183 1.54 -14.84 2.04
N PRO A 184 2.11 -16.06 2.23
CA PRO A 184 3.21 -16.24 3.20
C PRO A 184 4.46 -15.44 2.87
N ALA A 185 4.65 -15.12 1.58
CA ALA A 185 5.81 -14.38 1.10
C ALA A 185 5.63 -12.86 1.21
N TYR A 186 4.39 -12.36 1.06
CA TYR A 186 4.13 -10.92 0.94
C TYR A 186 3.35 -10.32 2.10
N GLY A 187 2.65 -11.13 2.93
CA GLY A 187 1.90 -10.65 4.09
C GLY A 187 0.76 -9.70 3.73
N PHE A 188 0.02 -9.99 2.66
CA PHE A 188 -1.08 -9.13 2.19
C PHE A 188 -2.16 -8.92 3.25
N GLN A 189 -2.46 -9.95 4.06
CA GLN A 189 -3.43 -9.84 5.16
C GLN A 189 -2.94 -8.87 6.23
N SER A 190 -1.67 -8.94 6.61
CA SER A 190 -1.10 -8.01 7.58
C SER A 190 -1.08 -6.57 7.06
N LEU A 191 -0.84 -6.39 5.76
CA LEU A 191 -0.91 -5.09 5.10
C LEU A 191 -2.34 -4.57 5.05
N LEU A 192 -3.33 -5.42 4.75
CA LEU A 192 -4.73 -5.05 4.76
C LEU A 192 -5.20 -4.62 6.16
N GLN A 193 -4.85 -5.41 7.20
CA GLN A 193 -5.13 -5.05 8.59
C GLN A 193 -4.47 -3.72 9.00
N PHE A 194 -3.23 -3.48 8.54
CA PHE A 194 -2.56 -2.20 8.75
C PHE A 194 -3.33 -1.05 8.10
N LYS A 195 -3.73 -1.18 6.83
CA LYS A 195 -4.50 -0.16 6.11
C LYS A 195 -5.87 0.10 6.74
N ALA A 196 -6.52 -0.94 7.28
CA ALA A 196 -7.81 -0.83 7.96
C ALA A 196 -7.78 0.12 9.18
N LYS A 197 -6.62 0.36 9.80
CA LYS A 197 -6.46 1.36 10.87
C LYS A 197 -6.84 2.78 10.44
N PHE A 198 -6.77 3.05 9.13
CA PHE A 198 -7.11 4.34 8.54
C PHE A 198 -8.57 4.43 8.09
N GLN A 199 -9.39 3.41 8.41
CA GLN A 199 -10.82 3.37 8.06
C GLN A 199 -11.08 3.72 6.58
N PRO A 200 -10.39 3.08 5.63
CA PRO A 200 -10.50 3.42 4.22
C PRO A 200 -11.85 3.02 3.64
N VAL A 201 -12.21 3.68 2.55
CA VAL A 201 -13.24 3.21 1.62
C VAL A 201 -12.57 2.30 0.60
N TYR A 202 -13.14 1.12 0.39
CA TYR A 202 -12.62 0.15 -0.57
C TYR A 202 -13.28 0.36 -1.93
N GLN A 203 -12.47 0.49 -2.97
CA GLN A 203 -12.95 0.59 -4.35
C GLN A 203 -12.47 -0.59 -5.18
N PRO A 204 -13.36 -1.29 -5.89
CA PRO A 204 -12.98 -2.46 -6.67
C PRO A 204 -12.08 -2.07 -7.85
N LEU A 205 -11.00 -2.82 -8.04
CA LEU A 205 -10.11 -2.74 -9.19
C LEU A 205 -10.41 -3.91 -10.13
N TYR A 206 -10.58 -3.59 -11.42
CA TYR A 206 -10.98 -4.56 -12.43
C TYR A 206 -9.87 -4.77 -13.47
N LEU A 207 -9.65 -6.03 -13.84
CA LEU A 207 -8.90 -6.42 -15.03
C LEU A 207 -9.87 -6.59 -16.19
N ALA A 208 -9.69 -5.80 -17.25
CA ALA A 208 -10.32 -6.02 -18.54
C ALA A 208 -9.42 -6.93 -19.40
N TYR A 209 -9.99 -7.92 -20.04
CA TYR A 209 -9.27 -8.85 -20.92
C TYR A 209 -10.17 -9.28 -22.10
N PRO A 210 -9.56 -9.53 -23.27
CA PRO A 210 -10.35 -9.78 -24.49
C PRO A 210 -11.03 -11.15 -24.50
N ASP A 211 -10.37 -12.17 -23.93
CA ASP A 211 -10.82 -13.55 -23.96
C ASP A 211 -10.30 -14.30 -22.73
N PRO A 212 -11.11 -15.20 -22.11
CA PRO A 212 -10.65 -16.05 -20.99
C PRO A 212 -9.42 -16.90 -21.32
N VAL A 213 -9.21 -17.30 -22.58
CA VAL A 213 -8.01 -18.03 -23.02
C VAL A 213 -6.73 -17.20 -22.84
N ALA A 214 -6.82 -15.88 -22.97
CA ALA A 214 -5.71 -14.96 -22.79
C ALA A 214 -5.23 -14.82 -21.32
N LEU A 215 -6.04 -15.23 -20.33
CA LEU A 215 -5.74 -15.02 -18.91
C LEU A 215 -4.42 -15.67 -18.48
N GLY A 216 -4.07 -16.83 -19.04
CA GLY A 216 -2.81 -17.51 -18.75
C GLY A 216 -1.58 -16.70 -19.20
N SER A 217 -1.63 -16.16 -20.41
CA SER A 217 -0.57 -15.31 -20.94
C SER A 217 -0.49 -13.94 -20.23
N ILE A 218 -1.63 -13.35 -19.88
CA ILE A 218 -1.73 -12.12 -19.11
C ILE A 218 -1.11 -12.33 -17.72
N ALA A 219 -1.48 -13.39 -17.02
CA ALA A 219 -0.93 -13.73 -15.70
C ALA A 219 0.60 -13.92 -15.76
N ALA A 220 1.09 -14.63 -16.80
CA ALA A 220 2.53 -14.81 -17.00
C ALA A 220 3.24 -13.48 -17.31
N ALA A 221 2.62 -12.57 -18.08
CA ALA A 221 3.17 -11.26 -18.39
C ALA A 221 3.24 -10.38 -17.14
N ILE A 222 2.19 -10.35 -16.33
CA ILE A 222 2.13 -9.65 -15.05
C ILE A 222 3.20 -10.22 -14.10
N GLY A 223 3.30 -11.53 -13.98
CA GLY A 223 4.31 -12.18 -13.13
C GLY A 223 5.74 -11.79 -13.53
N ARG A 224 6.05 -11.73 -14.83
CA ARG A 224 7.35 -11.26 -15.32
C ARG A 224 7.57 -9.77 -15.06
N ALA A 225 6.54 -8.94 -15.14
CA ALA A 225 6.65 -7.52 -14.83
C ALA A 225 6.98 -7.28 -13.35
N TYR A 226 6.34 -8.02 -12.44
CA TYR A 226 6.63 -7.93 -11.01
C TYR A 226 7.97 -8.54 -10.60
N LEU A 227 8.39 -9.61 -11.25
CA LEU A 227 9.60 -10.37 -10.93
C LEU A 227 10.50 -10.55 -12.17
N PRO A 228 11.05 -9.46 -12.73
CA PRO A 228 11.79 -9.49 -14.00
C PRO A 228 13.07 -10.34 -13.93
N HIS A 229 13.63 -10.51 -12.74
CA HIS A 229 14.89 -11.25 -12.51
C HIS A 229 14.67 -12.65 -11.92
N LEU A 230 13.41 -13.13 -11.88
CA LEU A 230 13.13 -14.47 -11.34
C LEU A 230 13.63 -15.54 -12.32
N THR A 231 14.64 -16.31 -11.90
CA THR A 231 15.15 -17.45 -12.67
C THR A 231 14.27 -18.69 -12.47
N LEU A 232 14.25 -19.59 -13.44
CA LEU A 232 13.51 -20.86 -13.35
C LEU A 232 13.84 -21.67 -12.08
N PRO A 233 15.11 -21.81 -11.64
CA PRO A 233 15.42 -22.50 -10.38
C PRO A 233 14.83 -21.80 -9.15
N GLN A 234 14.82 -20.46 -9.12
CA GLN A 234 14.21 -19.68 -8.04
C GLN A 234 12.70 -19.85 -8.02
N ALA A 235 12.05 -19.85 -9.20
CA ALA A 235 10.61 -20.08 -9.31
C ALA A 235 10.25 -21.49 -8.80
N LEU A 236 10.99 -22.53 -9.20
CA LEU A 236 10.81 -23.90 -8.70
C LEU A 236 11.03 -23.99 -7.19
N HIS A 237 12.08 -23.33 -6.66
CA HIS A 237 12.34 -23.29 -5.22
C HIS A 237 11.23 -22.56 -4.44
N MET A 238 10.67 -21.52 -5.00
CA MET A 238 9.48 -20.86 -4.43
C MET A 238 8.29 -21.83 -4.40
N LEU A 239 8.02 -22.53 -5.49
CA LEU A 239 6.94 -23.51 -5.56
C LEU A 239 7.13 -24.68 -4.58
N THR A 240 8.35 -25.13 -4.32
CA THR A 240 8.62 -26.20 -3.34
C THR A 240 8.50 -25.75 -1.88
N LYS A 241 8.74 -24.46 -1.60
CA LYS A 241 8.50 -23.87 -0.27
C LYS A 241 7.02 -23.60 0.00
N LEU A 242 6.20 -23.57 -1.04
CA LEU A 242 4.77 -23.41 -0.92
C LEU A 242 4.17 -24.73 -0.45
N ARG A 243 4.01 -24.89 0.86
CA ARG A 243 3.23 -26.00 1.42
C ARG A 243 1.81 -25.89 0.87
N TRP A 244 1.37 -26.90 0.13
CA TRP A 244 -0.01 -27.06 -0.30
C TRP A 244 -0.91 -26.92 0.94
N PRO A 245 -1.78 -25.91 1.04
CA PRO A 245 -2.68 -25.82 2.17
C PRO A 245 -3.68 -26.97 2.07
N SER A 246 -3.77 -27.76 3.13
CA SER A 246 -4.89 -28.68 3.30
C SER A 246 -6.18 -27.88 3.23
N MET A 247 -7.09 -28.25 2.36
CA MET A 247 -8.42 -27.67 2.23
C MET A 247 -9.16 -27.81 3.57
N GLY A 248 -9.27 -26.74 4.31
CA GLY A 248 -10.06 -26.71 5.54
C GLY A 248 -9.86 -25.40 6.30
N GLY A 249 -10.82 -24.53 6.23
CA GLY A 249 -10.88 -23.37 7.10
C GLY A 249 -11.38 -22.09 6.41
N ARG A 250 -12.68 -21.92 6.35
CA ARG A 250 -13.32 -20.62 6.15
C ARG A 250 -12.96 -19.70 7.31
N LEU A 251 -12.38 -18.57 7.03
CA LEU A 251 -12.41 -17.41 7.91
C LEU A 251 -12.99 -16.23 7.14
N CYS A 252 -14.32 -16.22 7.06
CA CYS A 252 -15.04 -14.97 6.86
C CYS A 252 -15.16 -14.33 8.25
N LEU A 253 -14.57 -13.17 8.45
CA LEU A 253 -14.99 -12.28 9.51
C LEU A 253 -16.27 -11.59 9.04
N GLU A 254 -17.41 -12.12 9.51
CA GLU A 254 -18.65 -11.36 9.53
C GLU A 254 -18.47 -10.22 10.52
N ASP A 255 -18.51 -9.01 10.02
CA ASP A 255 -18.98 -7.86 10.79
C ASP A 255 -20.07 -7.18 9.98
N ALA A 256 -21.29 -7.55 10.34
CA ALA A 256 -22.50 -6.93 9.92
C ALA A 256 -22.68 -5.55 10.59
N GLN A 257 -23.32 -4.68 9.85
CA GLN A 257 -23.99 -3.44 10.23
C GLN A 257 -23.21 -2.16 9.97
N THR A 258 -23.42 -1.64 8.78
CA THR A 258 -24.19 -0.39 8.60
C THR A 258 -24.43 -0.16 7.11
N GLY A 259 -25.67 -0.35 6.69
CA GLY A 259 -26.15 0.05 5.36
C GLY A 259 -26.19 1.58 5.28
N HIS A 260 -25.33 2.12 4.46
CA HIS A 260 -25.52 3.43 3.85
C HIS A 260 -25.12 3.33 2.38
N LEU A 261 -26.15 3.31 1.57
CA LEU A 261 -26.10 3.54 0.14
C LEU A 261 -25.47 4.91 -0.13
N TYR A 262 -24.23 4.93 -0.60
CA TYR A 262 -23.67 6.11 -1.23
C TYR A 262 -24.08 6.12 -2.70
N ARG A 263 -24.93 7.11 -3.04
CA ARG A 263 -25.27 7.44 -4.43
C ARG A 263 -23.98 7.83 -5.17
N GLY A 264 -23.83 7.23 -6.35
CA GLY A 264 -22.72 7.48 -7.25
C GLY A 264 -22.57 8.96 -7.58
N TRP A 265 -21.33 9.38 -7.76
CA TRP A 265 -20.98 10.65 -8.35
C TRP A 265 -21.45 10.64 -9.82
N SER A 266 -22.60 11.24 -10.08
CA SER A 266 -23.00 11.57 -11.45
C SER A 266 -22.19 12.81 -11.88
N GLN A 267 -21.49 12.68 -13.00
CA GLN A 267 -21.02 13.82 -13.78
C GLN A 267 -22.23 14.62 -14.26
N HIS A 268 -22.62 15.65 -13.56
CA HIS A 268 -23.39 16.80 -14.04
C HIS A 268 -23.60 17.68 -12.79
N ASP A 269 -22.85 18.77 -12.79
CA ASP A 269 -23.29 20.11 -12.48
C ASP A 269 -22.06 21.03 -12.45
N SER A 270 -21.89 21.75 -13.54
CA SER A 270 -21.17 23.02 -13.57
C SER A 270 -22.19 24.10 -13.83
N PRO A 271 -22.04 25.29 -13.21
CA PRO A 271 -22.15 26.51 -13.99
C PRO A 271 -20.79 27.04 -14.42
#